data_959a8ed77a678b2cd0ba42215eb81990
#
_entry.id   959a8ed77a678b2cd0ba42215eb81990
#
_cell.length_a   1.000
_cell.length_b   1.000
_cell.length_c   1.000
_cell.angle_alpha   90.00
_cell.angle_beta   90.00
_cell.angle_gamma   90.00
#
_symmetry.space_group_name_H-M   'P 1'
#
loop_
_entity.id
_entity.type
_entity.pdbx_description
1 polymer ?
#
loop_
_entity_poly.entity_id
_entity_poly.type
_entity_poly.pdbx_seq_one_letter_code
_entity_poly.pdbx_strand_id
1 'polypeptide(L)'
;YGFSLGLQMMTGLMGDTDEKCIKTAERLIALSPDTVRIYPTIVLENTPLADYLRDGSYRAETLNEAVSLCARLLLMFRENNIKVIRLGLHSGGNVDEGYLAGAYHPAFRELCEGKIYLEKMLSELSKLPKDMPYVIEVPEKSIGKAKGQNKRNEKALLNNGFQCKIKGNEFLNDYDIKITEDI
;
A
#
# COMPACT_ATOMS: atom_id res chain seq x y z
N TYR A 1 -15.79 3.45 29.73
CA TYR A 1 -17.04 3.80 29.03
C TYR A 1 -17.31 2.87 27.85
N GLY A 2 -16.41 1.93 27.48
CA GLY A 2 -16.64 0.93 26.43
C GLY A 2 -16.72 1.49 25.00
N PHE A 3 -16.17 2.68 24.73
CA PHE A 3 -16.11 3.25 23.39
C PHE A 3 -14.97 2.63 22.58
N SER A 4 -15.22 2.42 21.28
CA SER A 4 -14.17 2.04 20.33
C SER A 4 -13.37 3.28 19.92
N LEU A 5 -12.04 3.22 19.99
CA LEU A 5 -11.14 4.30 19.59
C LEU A 5 -10.76 4.15 18.12
N GLY A 6 -11.18 5.08 17.28
CA GLY A 6 -10.76 5.19 15.89
C GLY A 6 -9.86 6.40 15.69
N LEU A 7 -8.67 6.19 15.14
CA LEU A 7 -7.73 7.26 14.82
C LEU A 7 -7.56 7.40 13.30
N GLN A 8 -6.99 8.53 12.89
CA GLN A 8 -6.62 8.72 11.48
C GLN A 8 -5.31 9.46 11.34
N MET A 9 -4.61 9.21 10.25
CA MET A 9 -3.43 9.94 9.84
C MET A 9 -3.48 10.31 8.37
N MET A 10 -2.67 11.29 8.01
CA MET A 10 -2.41 11.67 6.63
C MET A 10 -0.93 11.43 6.31
N THR A 11 -0.61 11.25 5.02
CA THR A 11 0.76 11.22 4.50
C THR A 11 0.92 12.30 3.44
N GLY A 12 2.16 12.72 3.19
CA GLY A 12 2.47 13.68 2.14
C GLY A 12 2.03 15.11 2.43
N LEU A 13 1.85 15.49 3.70
CA LEU A 13 1.59 16.88 4.09
C LEU A 13 2.81 17.77 3.82
N MET A 14 2.61 19.08 3.75
CA MET A 14 3.72 20.03 3.60
C MET A 14 4.74 19.86 4.72
N GLY A 15 6.00 19.63 4.34
CA GLY A 15 7.10 19.35 5.26
C GLY A 15 7.12 17.96 5.88
N ASP A 16 6.28 17.04 5.38
CA ASP A 16 6.28 15.63 5.80
C ASP A 16 7.41 14.85 5.13
N THR A 17 7.76 13.72 5.74
CA THR A 17 8.69 12.72 5.21
C THR A 17 8.22 11.32 5.60
N ASP A 18 8.71 10.29 4.91
CA ASP A 18 8.40 8.90 5.22
C ASP A 18 8.71 8.58 6.70
N GLU A 19 9.85 9.07 7.23
CA GLU A 19 10.25 8.85 8.62
C GLU A 19 9.28 9.49 9.61
N LYS A 20 8.77 10.70 9.28
CA LYS A 20 7.78 11.37 10.12
C LYS A 20 6.44 10.63 10.11
N CYS A 21 6.02 10.13 8.95
CA CYS A 21 4.82 9.31 8.81
C CYS A 21 4.94 8.01 9.62
N ILE A 22 6.08 7.33 9.54
CA ILE A 22 6.37 6.12 10.31
C ILE A 22 6.33 6.41 11.80
N LYS A 23 7.00 7.47 12.25
CA LYS A 23 6.99 7.89 13.66
C LYS A 23 5.58 8.27 14.15
N THR A 24 4.75 8.82 13.26
CA THR A 24 3.34 9.09 13.57
C THR A 24 2.59 7.78 13.76
N ALA A 25 2.77 6.79 12.86
CA ALA A 25 2.16 5.48 12.99
C ALA A 25 2.58 4.77 14.30
N GLU A 26 3.87 4.80 14.67
CA GLU A 26 4.37 4.25 15.94
C GLU A 26 3.66 4.88 17.15
N ARG A 27 3.47 6.20 17.15
CA ARG A 27 2.73 6.90 18.21
C ARG A 27 1.25 6.51 18.24
N LEU A 28 0.61 6.36 17.09
CA LEU A 28 -0.76 5.90 17.02
C LEU A 28 -0.91 4.47 17.52
N ILE A 29 0.03 3.59 17.16
CA ILE A 29 0.09 2.19 17.63
C ILE A 29 0.21 2.14 19.17
N ALA A 30 1.05 2.99 19.75
CA ALA A 30 1.23 3.07 21.22
C ALA A 30 -0.07 3.45 21.96
N LEU A 31 -1.03 4.10 21.30
CA LEU A 31 -2.34 4.41 21.86
C LEU A 31 -3.32 3.23 21.78
N SER A 32 -2.94 2.13 21.13
CA SER A 32 -3.75 0.90 20.97
C SER A 32 -5.18 1.17 20.47
N PRO A 33 -5.39 1.87 19.34
CA PRO A 33 -6.72 2.11 18.82
C PRO A 33 -7.33 0.83 18.24
N ASP A 34 -8.66 0.73 18.24
CA ASP A 34 -9.37 -0.38 17.58
C ASP A 34 -9.26 -0.30 16.04
N THR A 35 -9.24 0.93 15.52
CA THR A 35 -9.20 1.16 14.08
C THR A 35 -8.39 2.39 13.70
N VAL A 36 -7.81 2.35 12.46
CA VAL A 36 -7.10 3.50 11.88
C VAL A 36 -7.58 3.74 10.44
N ARG A 37 -7.56 5.01 10.04
CA ARG A 37 -7.67 5.46 8.63
C ARG A 37 -6.38 6.12 8.20
N ILE A 38 -5.96 5.85 6.96
CA ILE A 38 -4.76 6.46 6.36
C ILE A 38 -5.18 7.16 5.05
N TYR A 39 -4.90 8.45 4.97
CA TYR A 39 -5.24 9.28 3.81
C TYR A 39 -3.99 9.92 3.21
N PRO A 40 -3.55 9.50 2.01
CA PRO A 40 -2.55 10.26 1.28
C PRO A 40 -3.10 11.63 0.91
N THR A 41 -2.25 12.65 0.97
CA THR A 41 -2.60 14.03 0.64
C THR A 41 -2.79 14.18 -0.86
N ILE A 42 -3.84 14.86 -1.26
CA ILE A 42 -4.07 15.34 -2.62
C ILE A 42 -4.19 16.86 -2.64
N VAL A 43 -3.87 17.45 -3.75
CA VAL A 43 -4.00 18.90 -3.98
C VAL A 43 -5.28 19.14 -4.78
N LEU A 44 -6.14 19.99 -4.26
CA LEU A 44 -7.35 20.41 -4.92
C LEU A 44 -7.28 21.89 -5.31
N GLU A 45 -7.95 22.25 -6.41
CA GLU A 45 -8.12 23.63 -6.84
C GLU A 45 -8.69 24.51 -5.73
N ASN A 46 -8.36 25.80 -5.75
CA ASN A 46 -8.84 26.81 -4.82
C ASN A 46 -8.49 26.52 -3.34
N THR A 47 -7.37 25.84 -3.08
CA THR A 47 -6.83 25.59 -1.74
C THR A 47 -5.46 26.25 -1.57
N PRO A 48 -5.05 26.63 -0.34
CA PRO A 48 -3.69 27.13 -0.09
C PRO A 48 -2.61 26.14 -0.55
N LEU A 49 -2.86 24.84 -0.48
CA LEU A 49 -1.90 23.82 -0.92
C LEU A 49 -1.70 23.85 -2.45
N ALA A 50 -2.74 24.24 -3.22
CA ALA A 50 -2.61 24.45 -4.65
C ALA A 50 -1.70 25.65 -4.98
N ASP A 51 -1.73 26.70 -4.17
CA ASP A 51 -0.85 27.85 -4.36
C ASP A 51 0.61 27.47 -4.06
N TYR A 52 0.87 26.71 -2.99
CA TYR A 52 2.19 26.17 -2.68
C TYR A 52 2.70 25.18 -3.73
N LEU A 53 1.81 24.42 -4.38
CA LEU A 53 2.18 23.55 -5.50
C LEU A 53 2.60 24.40 -6.71
N ARG A 54 1.89 25.49 -7.02
CA ARG A 54 2.15 26.36 -8.16
C ARG A 54 3.41 27.20 -8.01
N ASP A 55 3.71 27.66 -6.80
CA ASP A 55 4.93 28.44 -6.51
C ASP A 55 6.16 27.55 -6.26
N GLY A 56 5.98 26.21 -6.23
CA GLY A 56 7.05 25.24 -6.07
C GLY A 56 7.51 25.01 -4.63
N SER A 57 6.87 25.63 -3.63
CA SER A 57 7.19 25.42 -2.21
C SER A 57 6.64 24.09 -1.64
N TYR A 58 5.73 23.46 -2.36
CA TYR A 58 5.22 22.11 -2.06
C TYR A 58 5.33 21.20 -3.29
N ARG A 59 5.72 19.95 -3.07
CA ARG A 59 5.70 18.87 -4.05
C ARG A 59 4.74 17.77 -3.59
N ALA A 60 3.71 17.50 -4.37
CA ALA A 60 2.82 16.39 -4.10
C ALA A 60 3.53 15.03 -4.30
N GLU A 61 3.23 14.06 -3.45
CA GLU A 61 3.68 12.68 -3.63
C GLU A 61 3.12 12.09 -4.94
N THR A 62 3.95 11.33 -5.63
CA THR A 62 3.48 10.49 -6.74
C THR A 62 2.66 9.31 -6.21
N LEU A 63 1.83 8.72 -7.06
CA LEU A 63 1.08 7.52 -6.70
C LEU A 63 1.99 6.38 -6.21
N ASN A 64 3.15 6.19 -6.83
CA ASN A 64 4.07 5.12 -6.46
C ASN A 64 4.74 5.36 -5.10
N GLU A 65 5.13 6.59 -4.79
CA GLU A 65 5.69 6.98 -3.48
C GLU A 65 4.67 6.72 -2.38
N ALA A 66 3.47 7.26 -2.52
CA ALA A 66 2.40 7.08 -1.54
C ALA A 66 1.98 5.60 -1.38
N VAL A 67 1.92 4.82 -2.46
CA VAL A 67 1.64 3.37 -2.39
C VAL A 67 2.73 2.65 -1.60
N SER A 68 4.01 2.98 -1.81
CA SER A 68 5.11 2.35 -1.09
C SER A 68 5.08 2.66 0.40
N LEU A 69 4.89 3.93 0.77
CA LEU A 69 4.76 4.34 2.17
C LEU A 69 3.53 3.73 2.83
N CYS A 70 2.35 3.84 2.20
CA CYS A 70 1.09 3.36 2.76
C CYS A 70 1.03 1.82 2.85
N ALA A 71 1.69 1.09 1.97
CA ALA A 71 1.86 -0.37 2.09
C ALA A 71 2.62 -0.74 3.37
N ARG A 72 3.71 -0.03 3.66
CA ARG A 72 4.50 -0.18 4.89
C ARG A 72 3.68 0.16 6.14
N LEU A 73 2.97 1.29 6.13
CA LEU A 73 2.10 1.69 7.24
C LEU A 73 0.98 0.66 7.49
N LEU A 74 0.38 0.12 6.43
CA LEU A 74 -0.64 -0.92 6.51
C LEU A 74 -0.13 -2.17 7.24
N LEU A 75 1.11 -2.62 6.93
CA LEU A 75 1.74 -3.74 7.62
C LEU A 75 2.01 -3.42 9.10
N MET A 76 2.55 -2.24 9.41
CA MET A 76 2.84 -1.82 10.78
C MET A 76 1.60 -1.89 11.68
N PHE A 77 0.47 -1.34 11.23
CA PHE A 77 -0.79 -1.42 11.99
C PHE A 77 -1.29 -2.85 12.12
N ARG A 78 -1.23 -3.64 11.07
CA ARG A 78 -1.66 -5.04 11.09
C ARG A 78 -0.82 -5.89 12.04
N GLU A 79 0.50 -5.75 12.04
CA GLU A 79 1.42 -6.47 12.93
C GLU A 79 1.15 -6.16 14.41
N ASN A 80 0.53 -5.02 14.69
CA ASN A 80 0.07 -4.62 16.01
C ASN A 80 -1.43 -4.87 16.25
N ASN A 81 -2.07 -5.72 15.44
CA ASN A 81 -3.49 -6.09 15.52
C ASN A 81 -4.47 -4.90 15.41
N ILE A 82 -4.07 -3.80 14.79
CA ILE A 82 -4.90 -2.62 14.56
C ILE A 82 -5.50 -2.70 13.16
N LYS A 83 -6.83 -2.60 13.08
CA LYS A 83 -7.55 -2.70 11.81
C LYS A 83 -7.50 -1.38 11.04
N VAL A 84 -6.85 -1.36 9.87
CA VAL A 84 -6.94 -0.24 8.94
C VAL A 84 -8.26 -0.35 8.15
N ILE A 85 -9.25 0.43 8.57
CA ILE A 85 -10.61 0.39 7.98
C ILE A 85 -10.72 1.21 6.70
N ARG A 86 -9.83 2.19 6.50
CA ARG A 86 -9.75 3.00 5.29
C ARG A 86 -8.28 3.24 4.93
N LEU A 87 -7.96 3.04 3.65
CA LEU A 87 -6.67 3.37 3.06
C LEU A 87 -6.91 4.00 1.69
N GLY A 88 -6.54 5.28 1.54
CA GLY A 88 -6.84 6.08 0.36
C GLY A 88 -8.20 6.80 0.42
N LEU A 89 -8.43 7.69 -0.53
CA LEU A 89 -9.61 8.51 -0.64
C LEU A 89 -10.75 7.78 -1.38
N HIS A 90 -11.98 8.21 -1.13
CA HIS A 90 -13.12 7.78 -1.95
C HIS A 90 -13.11 8.47 -3.31
N SER A 91 -13.53 7.76 -4.33
CA SER A 91 -14.00 8.37 -5.58
C SER A 91 -15.34 9.03 -5.36
N GLY A 92 -15.51 10.25 -5.88
CA GLY A 92 -16.76 11.00 -5.88
C GLY A 92 -16.67 12.37 -5.21
N GLY A 93 -17.58 13.24 -5.60
CA GLY A 93 -17.69 14.62 -5.10
C GLY A 93 -16.57 15.54 -5.64
N ASN A 94 -16.20 16.52 -4.85
CA ASN A 94 -15.25 17.58 -5.23
C ASN A 94 -13.84 17.08 -5.62
N VAL A 95 -13.51 15.83 -5.35
CA VAL A 95 -12.20 15.25 -5.71
C VAL A 95 -12.07 15.14 -7.23
N ASP A 96 -13.12 14.69 -7.91
CA ASP A 96 -13.07 14.47 -9.37
C ASP A 96 -13.11 15.80 -10.15
N GLU A 97 -13.67 16.85 -9.56
CA GLU A 97 -13.85 18.16 -10.21
C GLU A 97 -12.68 19.13 -9.98
N GLY A 98 -11.92 18.95 -8.89
CA GLY A 98 -10.87 19.89 -8.48
C GLY A 98 -9.48 19.28 -8.30
N TYR A 99 -9.27 18.04 -8.70
CA TYR A 99 -7.99 17.37 -8.52
C TYR A 99 -6.87 17.99 -9.38
N LEU A 100 -5.76 18.35 -8.74
CA LEU A 100 -4.56 18.88 -9.39
C LEU A 100 -3.40 17.89 -9.35
N ALA A 101 -3.09 17.35 -8.17
CA ALA A 101 -1.92 16.49 -7.97
C ALA A 101 -2.07 15.62 -6.72
N GLY A 102 -1.18 14.64 -6.58
CA GLY A 102 -1.09 13.75 -5.41
C GLY A 102 -1.53 12.32 -5.71
N ALA A 103 -1.57 11.50 -4.67
CA ALA A 103 -1.77 10.07 -4.81
C ALA A 103 -3.26 9.68 -4.80
N TYR A 104 -3.99 10.06 -5.83
CA TYR A 104 -5.38 9.66 -6.00
C TYR A 104 -5.51 8.46 -6.94
N HIS A 105 -6.15 7.39 -6.45
CA HIS A 105 -6.52 6.23 -7.27
C HIS A 105 -7.73 5.51 -6.63
N PRO A 106 -8.79 5.16 -7.42
CA PRO A 106 -9.99 4.50 -6.88
C PRO A 106 -9.69 3.17 -6.16
N ALA A 107 -8.70 2.42 -6.64
CA ALA A 107 -8.24 1.16 -6.06
C ALA A 107 -6.95 1.33 -5.23
N PHE A 108 -6.74 2.48 -4.55
CA PHE A 108 -5.49 2.79 -3.85
C PHE A 108 -5.09 1.69 -2.85
N ARG A 109 -6.05 1.20 -2.06
CA ARG A 109 -5.81 0.11 -1.11
C ARG A 109 -5.31 -1.15 -1.80
N GLU A 110 -5.91 -1.52 -2.92
CA GLU A 110 -5.52 -2.71 -3.70
C GLU A 110 -4.08 -2.58 -4.24
N LEU A 111 -3.69 -1.37 -4.67
CA LEU A 111 -2.31 -1.09 -5.07
C LEU A 111 -1.33 -1.28 -3.91
N CYS A 112 -1.65 -0.79 -2.71
CA CYS A 112 -0.82 -0.99 -1.52
C CYS A 112 -0.71 -2.47 -1.14
N GLU A 113 -1.82 -3.20 -1.14
CA GLU A 113 -1.83 -4.63 -0.85
C GLU A 113 -1.05 -5.43 -1.92
N GLY A 114 -1.18 -5.05 -3.20
CA GLY A 114 -0.38 -5.64 -4.28
C GLY A 114 1.12 -5.37 -4.12
N LYS A 115 1.49 -4.18 -3.66
CA LYS A 115 2.89 -3.82 -3.35
C LYS A 115 3.47 -4.69 -2.24
N ILE A 116 2.69 -4.94 -1.16
CA ILE A 116 3.10 -5.85 -0.08
C ILE A 116 3.43 -7.24 -0.62
N TYR A 117 2.53 -7.81 -1.45
CA TYR A 117 2.78 -9.12 -2.05
C TYR A 117 4.02 -9.12 -2.93
N LEU A 118 4.19 -8.10 -3.77
CA LEU A 118 5.35 -8.01 -4.65
C LEU A 118 6.67 -7.97 -3.87
N GLU A 119 6.74 -7.16 -2.83
CA GLU A 119 7.95 -7.04 -2.00
C GLU A 119 8.28 -8.34 -1.29
N LYS A 120 7.28 -9.02 -0.72
CA LYS A 120 7.48 -10.34 -0.10
C LYS A 120 7.93 -11.39 -1.11
N MET A 121 7.28 -11.46 -2.27
CA MET A 121 7.66 -12.41 -3.33
C MET A 121 9.09 -12.16 -3.79
N LEU A 122 9.47 -10.92 -4.07
CA LEU A 122 10.84 -10.58 -4.49
C LEU A 122 11.87 -10.88 -3.40
N SER A 123 11.55 -10.59 -2.13
CA SER A 123 12.42 -10.88 -0.99
C SER A 123 12.71 -12.38 -0.87
N GLU A 124 11.69 -13.24 -0.97
CA GLU A 124 11.89 -14.69 -0.89
C GLU A 124 12.56 -15.26 -2.14
N LEU A 125 12.14 -14.83 -3.32
CA LEU A 125 12.73 -15.28 -4.58
C LEU A 125 14.20 -14.87 -4.73
N SER A 126 14.60 -13.72 -4.17
CA SER A 126 16.01 -13.28 -4.21
C SER A 126 16.99 -14.25 -3.57
N LYS A 127 16.51 -15.17 -2.73
CA LYS A 127 17.28 -16.23 -2.06
C LYS A 127 17.39 -17.51 -2.90
N LEU A 128 16.69 -17.56 -4.05
CA LEU A 128 16.54 -18.74 -4.88
C LEU A 128 17.21 -18.56 -6.26
N PRO A 129 17.58 -19.66 -6.95
CA PRO A 129 18.08 -19.61 -8.33
C PRO A 129 17.09 -18.95 -9.30
N LYS A 130 17.59 -18.33 -10.38
CA LYS A 130 16.75 -17.68 -11.39
C LYS A 130 16.43 -18.54 -12.63
N ASP A 131 17.09 -19.67 -12.75
CA ASP A 131 17.04 -20.57 -13.89
C ASP A 131 15.92 -21.62 -13.81
N MET A 132 15.09 -21.54 -12.78
CA MET A 132 13.98 -22.47 -12.53
C MET A 132 12.64 -21.72 -12.46
N PRO A 133 11.54 -22.38 -12.88
CA PRO A 133 10.19 -21.84 -12.67
C PRO A 133 9.70 -22.11 -11.25
N TYR A 134 8.87 -21.20 -10.71
CA TYR A 134 8.32 -21.28 -9.36
C TYR A 134 6.80 -21.20 -9.33
N VAL A 135 6.21 -21.90 -8.37
CA VAL A 135 4.82 -21.69 -7.95
C VAL A 135 4.82 -20.88 -6.66
N ILE A 136 4.10 -19.78 -6.66
CA ILE A 136 3.88 -18.93 -5.48
C ILE A 136 2.45 -19.13 -5.02
N GLU A 137 2.27 -19.74 -3.88
CA GLU A 137 0.97 -19.88 -3.23
C GLU A 137 0.70 -18.68 -2.35
N VAL A 138 -0.53 -18.15 -2.46
CA VAL A 138 -1.05 -17.02 -1.67
C VAL A 138 -2.44 -17.37 -1.19
N PRO A 139 -3.02 -16.68 -0.17
CA PRO A 139 -4.41 -16.90 0.20
C PRO A 139 -5.33 -16.80 -1.00
N GLU A 140 -6.28 -17.71 -1.15
CA GLU A 140 -7.15 -17.80 -2.34
C GLU A 140 -7.85 -16.47 -2.66
N LYS A 141 -8.38 -15.78 -1.62
CA LYS A 141 -8.99 -14.45 -1.73
C LYS A 141 -8.03 -13.32 -2.15
N SER A 142 -6.73 -13.59 -2.13
CA SER A 142 -5.67 -12.60 -2.39
C SER A 142 -4.96 -12.78 -3.73
N ILE A 143 -5.35 -13.76 -4.54
CA ILE A 143 -4.73 -14.03 -5.87
C ILE A 143 -4.71 -12.76 -6.73
N GLY A 144 -5.82 -12.02 -6.82
CA GLY A 144 -5.91 -10.78 -7.59
C GLY A 144 -4.91 -9.72 -7.12
N LYS A 145 -4.81 -9.53 -5.80
CA LYS A 145 -3.87 -8.59 -5.17
C LYS A 145 -2.41 -9.02 -5.42
N ALA A 146 -2.11 -10.31 -5.27
CA ALA A 146 -0.78 -10.86 -5.49
C ALA A 146 -0.33 -10.75 -6.96
N LYS A 147 -1.23 -10.97 -7.92
CA LYS A 147 -0.96 -10.74 -9.35
C LYS A 147 -0.78 -9.25 -9.67
N GLY A 148 -1.40 -8.38 -8.87
CA GLY A 148 -1.43 -6.94 -9.07
C GLY A 148 -2.32 -6.52 -10.23
N GLN A 149 -2.77 -5.27 -10.19
CA GLN A 149 -3.60 -4.68 -11.21
C GLN A 149 -2.94 -4.82 -12.60
N ASN A 150 -3.68 -5.28 -13.61
CA ASN A 150 -3.18 -5.56 -14.97
C ASN A 150 -1.95 -6.49 -14.98
N LYS A 151 -1.86 -7.44 -14.03
CA LYS A 151 -0.73 -8.37 -13.88
C LYS A 151 0.62 -7.67 -13.64
N ARG A 152 0.60 -6.49 -12.99
CA ARG A 152 1.79 -5.68 -12.76
C ARG A 152 2.86 -6.44 -11.99
N ASN A 153 2.45 -7.22 -10.98
CA ASN A 153 3.39 -7.99 -10.16
C ASN A 153 3.97 -9.17 -10.92
N GLU A 154 3.16 -9.90 -11.72
CA GLU A 154 3.66 -10.98 -12.58
C GLU A 154 4.73 -10.45 -13.56
N LYS A 155 4.47 -9.28 -14.17
CA LYS A 155 5.45 -8.62 -15.06
C LYS A 155 6.71 -8.20 -14.30
N ALA A 156 6.56 -7.66 -13.07
CA ALA A 156 7.70 -7.25 -12.25
C ALA A 156 8.56 -8.46 -11.86
N LEU A 157 7.98 -9.60 -11.50
CA LEU A 157 8.71 -10.84 -11.22
C LEU A 157 9.50 -11.30 -12.44
N LEU A 158 8.87 -11.31 -13.61
CA LEU A 158 9.53 -11.68 -14.87
C LEU A 158 10.70 -10.76 -15.20
N ASN A 159 10.52 -9.43 -15.04
CA ASN A 159 11.57 -8.42 -15.27
C ASN A 159 12.76 -8.58 -14.30
N ASN A 160 12.54 -9.16 -13.11
CA ASN A 160 13.60 -9.52 -12.17
C ASN A 160 14.21 -10.89 -12.44
N GLY A 161 13.82 -11.57 -13.51
CA GLY A 161 14.37 -12.84 -13.96
C GLY A 161 13.70 -14.08 -13.36
N PHE A 162 12.52 -13.94 -12.74
CA PHE A 162 11.80 -15.06 -12.14
C PHE A 162 10.57 -15.45 -12.96
N GLN A 163 10.50 -16.69 -13.39
CA GLN A 163 9.30 -17.29 -14.00
C GLN A 163 8.43 -17.85 -12.89
N CYS A 164 7.26 -17.24 -12.65
CA CYS A 164 6.40 -17.61 -11.54
C CYS A 164 4.96 -17.81 -11.96
N LYS A 165 4.30 -18.82 -11.35
CA LYS A 165 2.84 -19.00 -11.39
C LYS A 165 2.26 -18.69 -10.02
N ILE A 166 1.28 -17.79 -9.93
CA ILE A 166 0.61 -17.46 -8.66
C ILE A 166 -0.67 -18.29 -8.55
N LYS A 167 -0.79 -19.08 -7.48
CA LYS A 167 -1.94 -19.96 -7.16
C LYS A 167 -2.53 -19.64 -5.80
N GLY A 168 -3.81 -19.99 -5.61
CA GLY A 168 -4.47 -19.89 -4.30
C GLY A 168 -4.15 -21.07 -3.40
N ASN A 169 -4.12 -20.79 -2.08
CA ASN A 169 -4.04 -21.79 -1.03
C ASN A 169 -4.96 -21.35 0.13
N GLU A 170 -5.95 -22.17 0.48
CA GLU A 170 -6.94 -21.87 1.51
C GLU A 170 -6.37 -21.88 2.95
N PHE A 171 -5.20 -22.50 3.16
CA PHE A 171 -4.55 -22.62 4.47
C PHE A 171 -3.65 -21.45 4.81
N LEU A 172 -3.44 -20.51 3.89
CA LEU A 172 -2.59 -19.33 4.11
C LEU A 172 -3.40 -18.14 4.65
N ASN A 173 -2.80 -17.40 5.58
CA ASN A 173 -3.36 -16.15 6.08
C ASN A 173 -3.02 -14.97 5.16
N ASP A 174 -3.69 -13.83 5.38
CA ASP A 174 -3.43 -12.62 4.60
C ASP A 174 -1.95 -12.23 4.62
N TYR A 175 -1.41 -11.98 3.44
CA TYR A 175 0.00 -11.68 3.13
C TYR A 175 1.00 -12.80 3.40
N ASP A 176 0.56 -14.01 3.76
CA ASP A 176 1.44 -15.17 3.73
C ASP A 176 1.72 -15.56 2.27
N ILE A 177 2.92 -16.06 2.03
CA ILE A 177 3.32 -16.64 0.75
C ILE A 177 4.09 -17.94 1.01
N LYS A 178 3.96 -18.89 0.09
CA LYS A 178 4.78 -20.09 0.06
C LYS A 178 5.30 -20.28 -1.36
N ILE A 179 6.60 -20.50 -1.50
CA ILE A 179 7.25 -20.68 -2.80
C ILE A 179 7.76 -22.11 -2.90
N THR A 180 7.45 -22.74 -4.02
CA THR A 180 7.93 -24.08 -4.38
C THR A 180 8.41 -24.10 -5.84
N GLU A 181 9.29 -25.01 -6.18
CA GLU A 181 9.67 -25.23 -7.58
C GLU A 181 8.49 -25.77 -8.39
N ASP A 182 8.34 -25.30 -9.63
CA ASP A 182 7.33 -25.79 -10.59
C ASP A 182 7.94 -26.96 -11.40
N ILE A 183 7.99 -28.15 -10.77
CA ILE A 183 8.57 -29.38 -11.32
C ILE A 183 7.60 -30.04 -12.27
#